data_1efe5def1af6c4602a25abd13eebcce3
#
_entry.id   1efe5def1af6c4602a25abd13eebcce3
#
_cell.length_a   1.000
_cell.length_b   1.000
_cell.length_c   1.000
_cell.angle_alpha   90.00
_cell.angle_beta   90.00
_cell.angle_gamma   90.00
#
_symmetry.space_group_name_H-M   'P 1'
#
loop_
_entity.id
_entity.type
_entity.pdbx_description
1 polymer ?
#
loop_
_entity_poly.entity_id
_entity_poly.type
_entity_poly.pdbx_seq_one_letter_code
_entity_poly.pdbx_strand_id
1 'polypeptide(L)'
;MITLDQLKDIKERVEALNRYLAIEDKIIQVEEEQLRTQVPGFWDDAKKAEAQMKKVKDLQSWIDGYKQVKSLADEVDVAFEFCKDELITEAELDAAYEVALAAVEALELKNMLRQEADNMDCVLKINAGAGGTEAQDWASMLMRMYMRWAEAGGYKLRISNLQDGDEAGIKTVTMELEGPFAYGYLKGENGVHRLVRVSPYNAQGKRMTSFASVFVTPLIDDSIEIEINPALLSWDTFRSGGAGGQNVNKVESGVRLRYQYTDPYTGVQEEIMIENTETRDQPKNKENALRLLRSQLYDRELQHRMEEQAKVEAGKKKIEWGSQIRSYVFDDRRVKDHRTNYQTSDVGGVMDGKIDGFIKSFLMSNSSEEE
;
A
#
# COMPACT_ATOMS: atom_id res chain seq x y z
N MET A 1 -1.33 28.77 27.16
CA MET A 1 -2.83 28.89 27.28
C MET A 1 -3.44 28.98 25.90
N ILE A 2 -4.39 28.12 25.57
CA ILE A 2 -5.11 28.09 24.29
C ILE A 2 -6.01 29.32 24.18
N THR A 3 -6.12 29.86 22.96
CA THR A 3 -7.00 30.96 22.65
C THR A 3 -8.41 30.46 22.24
N LEU A 4 -9.42 31.31 22.38
CA LEU A 4 -10.78 31.05 21.88
C LEU A 4 -10.79 30.76 20.37
N ASP A 5 -9.89 31.39 19.60
CA ASP A 5 -9.79 31.18 18.16
C ASP A 5 -9.27 29.78 17.85
N GLN A 6 -8.31 29.26 18.62
CA GLN A 6 -7.82 27.89 18.48
C GLN A 6 -8.88 26.84 18.82
N LEU A 7 -9.68 27.09 19.87
CA LEU A 7 -10.81 26.23 20.24
C LEU A 7 -11.88 26.21 19.14
N LYS A 8 -12.15 27.36 18.53
CA LYS A 8 -13.10 27.48 17.43
C LYS A 8 -12.59 26.76 16.17
N ASP A 9 -11.31 26.93 15.84
CA ASP A 9 -10.68 26.28 14.70
C ASP A 9 -10.80 24.75 14.76
N ILE A 10 -10.47 24.16 15.92
CA ILE A 10 -10.55 22.69 16.06
C ILE A 10 -12.00 22.19 15.88
N LYS A 11 -12.99 22.92 16.38
CA LYS A 11 -14.41 22.56 16.22
C LYS A 11 -14.86 22.65 14.75
N GLU A 12 -14.48 23.73 14.05
CA GLU A 12 -14.79 23.91 12.63
C GLU A 12 -14.15 22.81 11.77
N ARG A 13 -12.92 22.39 12.09
CA ARG A 13 -12.24 21.26 11.43
C ARG A 13 -12.94 19.93 11.68
N VAL A 14 -13.39 19.65 12.90
CA VAL A 14 -14.16 18.43 13.22
C VAL A 14 -15.48 18.39 12.48
N GLU A 15 -16.20 19.51 12.38
CA GLU A 15 -17.44 19.61 11.62
C GLU A 15 -17.19 19.45 10.10
N ALA A 16 -16.11 20.01 9.60
CA ALA A 16 -15.70 19.82 8.22
C ALA A 16 -15.40 18.33 7.92
N LEU A 17 -14.69 17.64 8.80
CA LEU A 17 -14.42 16.21 8.70
C LEU A 17 -15.72 15.38 8.67
N ASN A 18 -16.74 15.72 9.48
CA ASN A 18 -18.03 15.04 9.44
C ASN A 18 -18.66 15.08 8.04
N ARG A 19 -18.64 16.27 7.43
CA ARG A 19 -19.19 16.49 6.09
C ARG A 19 -18.40 15.78 5.01
N TYR A 20 -17.07 15.92 5.02
CA TYR A 20 -16.19 15.30 4.00
C TYR A 20 -16.18 13.77 4.08
N LEU A 21 -16.25 13.21 5.28
CA LEU A 21 -16.29 11.77 5.49
C LEU A 21 -17.69 11.18 5.31
N ALA A 22 -18.73 12.00 5.21
CA ALA A 22 -20.13 11.55 5.12
C ALA A 22 -20.44 10.48 6.19
N ILE A 23 -20.17 10.79 7.46
CA ILE A 23 -20.23 9.82 8.57
C ILE A 23 -21.62 9.21 8.72
N GLU A 24 -22.68 10.00 8.54
CA GLU A 24 -24.06 9.52 8.62
C GLU A 24 -24.35 8.45 7.55
N ASP A 25 -23.90 8.69 6.32
CA ASP A 25 -24.07 7.71 5.24
C ASP A 25 -23.29 6.43 5.51
N LYS A 26 -22.07 6.54 6.08
CA LYS A 26 -21.27 5.38 6.45
C LYS A 26 -21.90 4.55 7.56
N ILE A 27 -22.59 5.18 8.53
CA ILE A 27 -23.32 4.47 9.57
C ILE A 27 -24.41 3.62 8.93
N ILE A 28 -25.22 4.21 8.02
CA ILE A 28 -26.26 3.49 7.29
C ILE A 28 -25.65 2.33 6.47
N GLN A 29 -24.54 2.58 5.76
CA GLN A 29 -23.86 1.55 4.99
C GLN A 29 -23.36 0.39 5.87
N VAL A 30 -22.81 0.68 7.05
CA VAL A 30 -22.38 -0.38 7.99
C VAL A 30 -23.56 -1.23 8.42
N GLU A 31 -24.70 -0.62 8.75
CA GLU A 31 -25.91 -1.35 9.13
C GLU A 31 -26.40 -2.25 7.97
N GLU A 32 -26.45 -1.74 6.75
CA GLU A 32 -26.84 -2.51 5.57
C GLU A 32 -25.89 -3.68 5.30
N GLU A 33 -24.56 -3.43 5.34
CA GLU A 33 -23.56 -4.47 5.08
C GLU A 33 -23.52 -5.50 6.21
N GLN A 34 -23.80 -5.13 7.46
CA GLN A 34 -23.96 -6.06 8.56
C GLN A 34 -25.22 -6.91 8.42
N LEU A 35 -26.32 -6.38 7.94
CA LEU A 35 -27.53 -7.15 7.66
C LEU A 35 -27.28 -8.23 6.61
N ARG A 36 -26.44 -7.98 5.62
CA ARG A 36 -26.04 -8.98 4.60
C ARG A 36 -25.32 -10.17 5.22
N THR A 37 -24.58 -9.96 6.32
CA THR A 37 -23.88 -11.08 7.01
C THR A 37 -24.81 -12.02 7.76
N GLN A 38 -26.05 -11.61 7.99
CA GLN A 38 -27.06 -12.39 8.70
C GLN A 38 -27.91 -13.30 7.77
N VAL A 39 -27.72 -13.20 6.46
CA VAL A 39 -28.44 -14.02 5.48
C VAL A 39 -28.02 -15.48 5.60
N PRO A 40 -28.98 -16.45 5.61
CA PRO A 40 -28.65 -17.87 5.63
C PRO A 40 -27.72 -18.25 4.46
N GLY A 41 -26.66 -19.00 4.73
CA GLY A 41 -25.67 -19.39 3.73
C GLY A 41 -24.55 -18.38 3.48
N PHE A 42 -24.55 -17.23 4.13
CA PHE A 42 -23.49 -16.22 3.98
C PHE A 42 -22.09 -16.79 4.33
N TRP A 43 -22.01 -17.59 5.36
CA TRP A 43 -20.76 -18.16 5.88
C TRP A 43 -20.27 -19.40 5.12
N ASP A 44 -21.05 -19.90 4.15
CA ASP A 44 -20.68 -21.09 3.36
C ASP A 44 -19.53 -20.78 2.37
N ASP A 45 -19.37 -19.50 1.97
CA ASP A 45 -18.28 -19.02 1.14
C ASP A 45 -17.33 -18.15 1.98
N ALA A 46 -16.27 -18.76 2.48
CA ALA A 46 -15.31 -18.11 3.38
C ALA A 46 -14.68 -16.85 2.78
N LYS A 47 -14.38 -16.82 1.46
CA LYS A 47 -13.75 -15.69 0.81
C LYS A 47 -14.68 -14.49 0.66
N LYS A 48 -15.93 -14.73 0.26
CA LYS A 48 -16.94 -13.67 0.20
C LYS A 48 -17.23 -13.11 1.57
N ALA A 49 -17.29 -13.98 2.59
CA ALA A 49 -17.49 -13.57 3.97
C ALA A 49 -16.31 -12.70 4.46
N GLU A 50 -15.07 -13.08 4.16
CA GLU A 50 -13.87 -12.32 4.52
C GLU A 50 -13.85 -10.94 3.83
N ALA A 51 -14.10 -10.87 2.53
CA ALA A 51 -14.18 -9.61 1.78
C ALA A 51 -15.26 -8.68 2.34
N GLN A 52 -16.44 -9.23 2.66
CA GLN A 52 -17.54 -8.49 3.26
C GLN A 52 -17.20 -7.95 4.65
N MET A 53 -16.59 -8.79 5.51
CA MET A 53 -16.16 -8.39 6.85
C MET A 53 -15.05 -7.33 6.79
N LYS A 54 -14.13 -7.43 5.83
CA LYS A 54 -13.12 -6.39 5.60
C LYS A 54 -13.78 -5.05 5.26
N LYS A 55 -14.76 -5.04 4.36
CA LYS A 55 -15.53 -3.83 3.98
C LYS A 55 -16.23 -3.20 5.19
N VAL A 56 -16.91 -4.02 6.01
CA VAL A 56 -17.58 -3.55 7.24
C VAL A 56 -16.55 -2.95 8.20
N LYS A 57 -15.42 -3.63 8.41
CA LYS A 57 -14.35 -3.16 9.29
C LYS A 57 -13.75 -1.84 8.82
N ASP A 58 -13.55 -1.67 7.51
CA ASP A 58 -13.02 -0.44 6.93
C ASP A 58 -13.97 0.74 7.15
N LEU A 59 -15.26 0.56 6.87
CA LEU A 59 -16.29 1.58 7.15
C LEU A 59 -16.37 1.92 8.65
N GLN A 60 -16.35 0.90 9.51
CA GLN A 60 -16.38 1.07 10.96
C GLN A 60 -15.17 1.85 11.47
N SER A 61 -13.99 1.59 10.91
CA SER A 61 -12.74 2.30 11.25
C SER A 61 -12.83 3.82 11.01
N TRP A 62 -13.56 4.25 9.98
CA TRP A 62 -13.81 5.68 9.73
C TRP A 62 -14.76 6.29 10.76
N ILE A 63 -15.83 5.58 11.08
CA ILE A 63 -16.83 6.01 12.08
C ILE A 63 -16.18 6.14 13.46
N ASP A 64 -15.40 5.13 13.85
CA ASP A 64 -14.74 5.10 15.17
C ASP A 64 -13.65 6.17 15.26
N GLY A 65 -12.87 6.38 14.19
CA GLY A 65 -11.89 7.45 14.11
C GLY A 65 -12.54 8.83 14.27
N TYR A 66 -13.66 9.08 13.59
CA TYR A 66 -14.37 10.34 13.73
C TYR A 66 -14.98 10.51 15.15
N LYS A 67 -15.57 9.46 15.72
CA LYS A 67 -16.11 9.51 17.10
C LYS A 67 -15.03 9.84 18.11
N GLN A 68 -13.85 9.25 17.97
CA GLN A 68 -12.70 9.53 18.83
C GLN A 68 -12.28 11.00 18.72
N VAL A 69 -12.11 11.51 17.50
CA VAL A 69 -11.72 12.91 17.26
C VAL A 69 -12.76 13.87 17.85
N LYS A 70 -14.04 13.57 17.67
CA LYS A 70 -15.13 14.38 18.24
C LYS A 70 -15.10 14.38 19.77
N SER A 71 -14.94 13.20 20.39
CA SER A 71 -14.82 13.09 21.85
C SER A 71 -13.67 13.92 22.41
N LEU A 72 -12.50 13.84 21.78
CA LEU A 72 -11.32 14.61 22.19
C LEU A 72 -11.55 16.13 22.04
N ALA A 73 -12.22 16.56 20.98
CA ALA A 73 -12.55 17.98 20.80
C ALA A 73 -13.57 18.48 21.83
N ASP A 74 -14.59 17.64 22.15
CA ASP A 74 -15.57 17.95 23.21
C ASP A 74 -14.89 17.99 24.60
N GLU A 75 -13.91 17.11 24.86
CA GLU A 75 -13.11 17.13 26.10
C GLU A 75 -12.29 18.42 26.22
N VAL A 76 -11.70 18.93 25.14
CA VAL A 76 -10.98 20.23 25.16
C VAL A 76 -11.94 21.38 25.49
N ASP A 77 -13.18 21.34 24.98
CA ASP A 77 -14.19 22.36 25.28
C ASP A 77 -14.53 22.39 26.77
N VAL A 78 -14.77 21.21 27.34
CA VAL A 78 -15.02 21.07 28.78
C VAL A 78 -13.80 21.49 29.61
N ALA A 79 -12.59 21.09 29.20
CA ALA A 79 -11.35 21.48 29.85
C ALA A 79 -11.15 23.01 29.81
N PHE A 80 -11.51 23.65 28.70
CA PHE A 80 -11.42 25.11 28.58
C PHE A 80 -12.33 25.85 29.59
N GLU A 81 -13.55 25.37 29.78
CA GLU A 81 -14.45 25.92 30.79
C GLU A 81 -13.92 25.66 32.22
N PHE A 82 -13.43 24.47 32.51
CA PHE A 82 -12.81 24.17 33.82
C PHE A 82 -11.57 24.99 34.10
N CYS A 83 -10.77 25.33 33.08
CA CYS A 83 -9.62 26.21 33.25
C CYS A 83 -10.03 27.64 33.58
N LYS A 84 -11.14 28.16 33.02
CA LYS A 84 -11.72 29.45 33.39
C LYS A 84 -12.19 29.50 34.83
N ASP A 85 -12.69 28.37 35.31
CA ASP A 85 -13.17 28.23 36.71
C ASP A 85 -12.04 27.85 37.68
N GLU A 86 -10.77 27.89 37.22
CA GLU A 86 -9.57 27.54 38.00
C GLU A 86 -9.57 26.09 38.57
N LEU A 87 -10.32 25.17 37.95
CA LEU A 87 -10.43 23.77 38.37
C LEU A 87 -9.31 22.90 37.80
N ILE A 88 -8.70 23.29 36.67
CA ILE A 88 -7.53 22.65 36.05
C ILE A 88 -6.48 23.68 35.69
N THR A 89 -5.25 23.23 35.49
CA THR A 89 -4.12 24.10 35.13
C THR A 89 -4.11 24.38 33.62
N GLU A 90 -3.51 25.50 33.21
CA GLU A 90 -3.27 25.83 31.80
C GLU A 90 -2.45 24.75 31.08
N ALA A 91 -1.50 24.09 31.77
CA ALA A 91 -0.68 23.03 31.20
C ALA A 91 -1.50 21.76 30.88
N GLU A 92 -2.50 21.44 31.70
CA GLU A 92 -3.40 20.31 31.45
C GLU A 92 -4.31 20.59 30.26
N LEU A 93 -4.81 21.84 30.15
CA LEU A 93 -5.60 22.27 29.00
C LEU A 93 -4.78 22.23 27.70
N ASP A 94 -3.53 22.75 27.71
CA ASP A 94 -2.64 22.75 26.55
C ASP A 94 -2.32 21.31 26.12
N ALA A 95 -2.10 20.39 27.06
CA ALA A 95 -1.87 18.98 26.78
C ALA A 95 -3.10 18.29 26.14
N ALA A 96 -4.32 18.56 26.65
CA ALA A 96 -5.55 18.04 26.06
C ALA A 96 -5.76 18.56 24.63
N TYR A 97 -5.47 19.84 24.41
CA TYR A 97 -5.55 20.42 23.07
C TYR A 97 -4.56 19.80 22.08
N GLU A 98 -3.31 19.59 22.47
CA GLU A 98 -2.30 18.97 21.62
C GLU A 98 -2.71 17.54 21.21
N VAL A 99 -3.29 16.76 22.14
CA VAL A 99 -3.82 15.41 21.84
C VAL A 99 -4.97 15.47 20.84
N ALA A 100 -5.93 16.38 21.06
CA ALA A 100 -7.07 16.54 20.16
C ALA A 100 -6.64 17.04 18.77
N LEU A 101 -5.73 18.01 18.72
CA LEU A 101 -5.18 18.55 17.45
C LEU A 101 -4.46 17.45 16.67
N ALA A 102 -3.62 16.65 17.32
CA ALA A 102 -2.94 15.52 16.68
C ALA A 102 -3.91 14.49 16.11
N ALA A 103 -5.00 14.19 16.84
CA ALA A 103 -6.03 13.27 16.36
C ALA A 103 -6.81 13.81 15.14
N VAL A 104 -7.18 15.11 15.16
CA VAL A 104 -7.81 15.79 14.01
C VAL A 104 -6.90 15.72 12.79
N GLU A 105 -5.63 16.11 12.95
CA GLU A 105 -4.64 16.10 11.86
C GLU A 105 -4.40 14.70 11.28
N ALA A 106 -4.38 13.67 12.13
CA ALA A 106 -4.25 12.28 11.68
C ALA A 106 -5.45 11.83 10.84
N LEU A 107 -6.66 12.20 11.23
CA LEU A 107 -7.87 11.84 10.49
C LEU A 107 -7.99 12.62 9.16
N GLU A 108 -7.62 13.91 9.15
CA GLU A 108 -7.52 14.71 7.93
C GLU A 108 -6.52 14.09 6.95
N LEU A 109 -5.35 13.70 7.45
CA LEU A 109 -4.32 13.05 6.64
C LEU A 109 -4.82 11.73 6.03
N LYS A 110 -5.51 10.91 6.83
CA LYS A 110 -6.14 9.67 6.35
C LYS A 110 -7.18 9.96 5.27
N ASN A 111 -7.96 11.06 5.38
CA ASN A 111 -8.95 11.45 4.38
C ASN A 111 -8.35 11.87 3.03
N MET A 112 -7.06 12.25 2.98
CA MET A 112 -6.36 12.56 1.72
C MET A 112 -6.01 11.30 0.93
N LEU A 113 -6.07 10.12 1.54
CA LEU A 113 -5.78 8.82 0.93
C LEU A 113 -7.06 8.24 0.31
N ARG A 114 -7.39 8.69 -0.93
CA ARG A 114 -8.67 8.37 -1.61
C ARG A 114 -8.55 7.33 -2.71
N GLN A 115 -7.33 7.04 -3.18
CA GLN A 115 -7.12 6.06 -4.24
C GLN A 115 -7.26 4.64 -3.69
N GLU A 116 -7.82 3.73 -4.48
CA GLU A 116 -8.00 2.33 -4.08
C GLU A 116 -6.68 1.68 -3.63
N ALA A 117 -5.59 1.97 -4.33
CA ALA A 117 -4.26 1.49 -3.99
C ALA A 117 -3.75 2.02 -2.64
N ASP A 118 -4.22 3.19 -2.16
CA ASP A 118 -3.72 3.80 -0.93
C ASP A 118 -3.97 2.94 0.31
N ASN A 119 -5.02 2.12 0.31
CA ASN A 119 -5.34 1.21 1.43
C ASN A 119 -4.57 -0.11 1.40
N MET A 120 -3.69 -0.30 0.41
CA MET A 120 -2.91 -1.52 0.27
C MET A 120 -1.69 -1.54 1.20
N ASP A 121 -1.22 -2.74 1.48
CA ASP A 121 0.12 -2.97 2.00
C ASP A 121 1.17 -2.48 0.99
N CYS A 122 2.41 -2.29 1.41
CA CYS A 122 3.43 -1.82 0.49
C CYS A 122 4.71 -2.65 0.49
N VAL A 123 5.38 -2.60 -0.66
CA VAL A 123 6.76 -3.07 -0.84
C VAL A 123 7.65 -1.84 -0.96
N LEU A 124 8.62 -1.71 -0.06
CA LEU A 124 9.61 -0.65 -0.05
C LEU A 124 10.98 -1.22 -0.41
N LYS A 125 11.54 -0.74 -1.52
CA LYS A 125 12.87 -1.15 -1.99
C LYS A 125 13.83 0.01 -1.92
N ILE A 126 14.99 -0.21 -1.30
CA ILE A 126 16.07 0.78 -1.21
C ILE A 126 17.28 0.24 -1.97
N ASN A 127 17.86 1.06 -2.84
CA ASN A 127 19.10 0.73 -3.52
C ASN A 127 20.14 1.82 -3.25
N ALA A 128 21.36 1.41 -2.92
CA ALA A 128 22.49 2.33 -2.82
C ALA A 128 22.79 2.95 -4.19
N GLY A 129 23.07 4.25 -4.21
CA GLY A 129 23.52 4.95 -5.40
C GLY A 129 25.00 4.70 -5.72
N ALA A 130 25.48 5.33 -6.79
CA ALA A 130 26.90 5.31 -7.12
C ALA A 130 27.69 6.12 -6.08
N GLY A 131 28.47 5.48 -5.25
CA GLY A 131 29.22 6.14 -4.15
C GLY A 131 29.98 5.17 -3.25
N GLY A 132 30.07 3.89 -3.61
CA GLY A 132 30.79 2.88 -2.81
C GLY A 132 30.24 2.73 -1.39
N THR A 133 31.13 2.49 -0.42
CA THR A 133 30.79 2.22 0.99
C THR A 133 29.89 3.30 1.62
N GLU A 134 30.11 4.58 1.31
CA GLU A 134 29.30 5.68 1.86
C GLU A 134 27.84 5.63 1.39
N ALA A 135 27.59 5.28 0.12
CA ALA A 135 26.22 5.13 -0.39
C ALA A 135 25.54 3.87 0.16
N GLN A 136 26.31 2.81 0.38
CA GLN A 136 25.82 1.56 0.99
C GLN A 136 25.46 1.79 2.47
N ASP A 137 26.24 2.57 3.21
CA ASP A 137 25.91 2.97 4.57
C ASP A 137 24.67 3.87 4.62
N TRP A 138 24.56 4.83 3.69
CA TRP A 138 23.36 5.66 3.56
C TRP A 138 22.10 4.84 3.32
N ALA A 139 22.15 3.84 2.45
CA ALA A 139 21.01 2.93 2.22
C ALA A 139 20.63 2.16 3.50
N SER A 140 21.60 1.73 4.30
CA SER A 140 21.38 1.09 5.59
C SER A 140 20.71 2.04 6.61
N MET A 141 21.12 3.31 6.63
CA MET A 141 20.51 4.33 7.48
C MET A 141 19.05 4.58 7.11
N LEU A 142 18.74 4.66 5.81
CA LEU A 142 17.35 4.80 5.34
C LEU A 142 16.51 3.57 5.70
N MET A 143 17.06 2.36 5.53
CA MET A 143 16.38 1.13 5.96
C MET A 143 15.97 1.23 7.44
N ARG A 144 16.92 1.59 8.31
CA ARG A 144 16.64 1.76 9.74
C ARG A 144 15.58 2.83 10.02
N MET A 145 15.61 3.95 9.30
CA MET A 145 14.63 5.03 9.42
C MET A 145 13.21 4.53 9.13
N TYR A 146 13.01 3.82 8.02
CA TYR A 146 11.69 3.27 7.67
C TYR A 146 11.26 2.13 8.59
N MET A 147 12.19 1.30 9.06
CA MET A 147 11.88 0.27 10.07
C MET A 147 11.32 0.88 11.36
N ARG A 148 11.93 1.95 11.84
CA ARG A 148 11.47 2.66 13.05
C ARG A 148 10.14 3.35 12.87
N TRP A 149 9.93 3.95 11.69
CA TRP A 149 8.64 4.53 11.34
C TRP A 149 7.54 3.45 11.33
N ALA A 150 7.81 2.31 10.71
CA ALA A 150 6.88 1.19 10.64
C ALA A 150 6.56 0.62 12.04
N GLU A 151 7.57 0.45 12.89
CA GLU A 151 7.41 0.00 14.26
C GLU A 151 6.56 0.98 15.09
N ALA A 152 6.82 2.27 14.99
CA ALA A 152 6.06 3.30 15.68
C ALA A 152 4.59 3.37 15.20
N GLY A 153 4.34 3.13 13.91
CA GLY A 153 3.01 3.08 13.30
C GLY A 153 2.27 1.74 13.51
N GLY A 154 2.90 0.76 14.17
CA GLY A 154 2.30 -0.56 14.41
C GLY A 154 2.18 -1.44 13.16
N TYR A 155 2.93 -1.14 12.09
CA TYR A 155 3.00 -1.96 10.90
C TYR A 155 3.78 -3.25 11.14
N LYS A 156 3.33 -4.34 10.53
CA LYS A 156 4.14 -5.55 10.45
C LYS A 156 5.16 -5.39 9.33
N LEU A 157 6.43 -5.55 9.66
CA LEU A 157 7.52 -5.42 8.70
C LEU A 157 8.21 -6.76 8.49
N ARG A 158 8.41 -7.13 7.22
CA ARG A 158 9.17 -8.31 6.80
C ARG A 158 10.24 -7.89 5.79
N ILE A 159 11.46 -8.33 5.99
CA ILE A 159 12.54 -8.18 5.00
C ILE A 159 12.47 -9.38 4.05
N SER A 160 12.13 -9.12 2.77
CA SER A 160 12.03 -10.16 1.74
C SER A 160 13.36 -10.42 1.05
N ASN A 161 14.18 -9.38 0.89
CA ASN A 161 15.50 -9.49 0.30
C ASN A 161 16.44 -8.48 0.95
N LEU A 162 17.67 -8.92 1.23
CA LEU A 162 18.74 -8.08 1.76
C LEU A 162 20.05 -8.48 1.11
N GLN A 163 20.74 -7.52 0.52
CA GLN A 163 22.09 -7.69 -0.01
C GLN A 163 23.04 -6.75 0.71
N ASP A 164 23.96 -7.32 1.46
CA ASP A 164 24.96 -6.58 2.23
C ASP A 164 25.90 -5.80 1.29
N GLY A 165 26.48 -4.73 1.82
CA GLY A 165 27.53 -3.96 1.20
C GLY A 165 28.86 -4.72 1.17
N ASP A 166 29.82 -4.16 0.43
CA ASP A 166 31.14 -4.82 0.28
C ASP A 166 31.99 -4.71 1.56
N GLU A 167 31.93 -3.56 2.24
CA GLU A 167 32.68 -3.29 3.48
C GLU A 167 31.76 -2.87 4.63
N ALA A 168 30.69 -2.13 4.32
CA ALA A 168 29.69 -1.69 5.29
C ALA A 168 28.37 -1.38 4.58
N GLY A 169 27.27 -1.29 5.36
CA GLY A 169 25.95 -0.93 4.84
C GLY A 169 25.33 -2.02 3.96
N ILE A 170 24.45 -1.62 3.06
CA ILE A 170 23.68 -2.51 2.18
C ILE A 170 23.69 -2.01 0.74
N LYS A 171 23.74 -2.93 -0.23
CA LYS A 171 23.55 -2.62 -1.66
C LYS A 171 22.08 -2.42 -2.00
N THR A 172 21.25 -3.33 -1.55
CA THR A 172 19.80 -3.27 -1.74
C THR A 172 19.07 -3.97 -0.60
N VAL A 173 17.88 -3.48 -0.30
CA VAL A 173 16.93 -4.14 0.59
C VAL A 173 15.53 -4.03 0.00
N THR A 174 14.73 -5.08 0.18
CA THR A 174 13.29 -5.08 -0.08
C THR A 174 12.56 -5.43 1.21
N MET A 175 11.68 -4.54 1.63
CA MET A 175 10.87 -4.68 2.83
C MET A 175 9.40 -4.69 2.46
N GLU A 176 8.62 -5.55 3.06
CA GLU A 176 7.17 -5.59 2.96
C GLU A 176 6.59 -5.04 4.26
N LEU A 177 5.68 -4.09 4.14
CA LEU A 177 4.98 -3.47 5.26
C LEU A 177 3.50 -3.79 5.13
N GLU A 178 2.97 -4.54 6.10
CA GLU A 178 1.56 -4.91 6.18
C GLU A 178 0.86 -4.02 7.21
N GLY A 179 -0.21 -3.38 6.80
CA GLY A 179 -1.04 -2.55 7.66
C GLY A 179 -1.84 -1.50 6.89
N PRO A 180 -2.84 -0.90 7.53
CA PRO A 180 -3.76 0.00 6.86
C PRO A 180 -3.04 1.22 6.29
N PHE A 181 -3.31 1.50 5.01
CA PHE A 181 -2.75 2.65 4.29
C PHE A 181 -1.23 2.71 4.19
N ALA A 182 -0.52 1.57 4.34
CA ALA A 182 0.93 1.53 4.30
C ALA A 182 1.48 2.12 2.99
N TYR A 183 0.91 1.74 1.85
CA TYR A 183 1.27 2.31 0.55
C TYR A 183 0.91 3.79 0.44
N GLY A 184 -0.30 4.16 0.85
CA GLY A 184 -0.79 5.54 0.76
C GLY A 184 0.10 6.55 1.48
N TYR A 185 0.57 6.22 2.68
CA TYR A 185 1.49 7.07 3.42
C TYR A 185 2.89 7.12 2.78
N LEU A 186 3.41 5.99 2.32
CA LEU A 186 4.79 5.90 1.83
C LEU A 186 4.96 6.20 0.34
N LYS A 187 3.88 6.25 -0.47
CA LYS A 187 3.97 6.54 -1.91
C LYS A 187 4.75 7.83 -2.23
N GLY A 188 4.69 8.81 -1.33
CA GLY A 188 5.45 10.04 -1.43
C GLY A 188 6.96 9.91 -1.21
N GLU A 189 7.43 8.80 -0.67
CA GLU A 189 8.86 8.55 -0.44
C GLU A 189 9.59 8.03 -1.69
N ASN A 190 8.87 7.79 -2.79
CA ASN A 190 9.44 7.41 -4.07
C ASN A 190 10.40 8.47 -4.61
N GLY A 191 11.66 8.11 -4.77
CA GLY A 191 12.65 8.98 -5.38
C GLY A 191 14.05 8.84 -4.81
N VAL A 192 14.89 9.85 -5.05
CA VAL A 192 16.29 9.87 -4.65
C VAL A 192 16.46 10.68 -3.37
N HIS A 193 17.08 10.06 -2.37
CA HIS A 193 17.42 10.66 -1.09
C HIS A 193 18.91 10.99 -1.03
N ARG A 194 19.23 12.24 -0.78
CA ARG A 194 20.60 12.77 -0.74
C ARG A 194 21.08 12.95 0.68
N LEU A 195 22.19 12.32 1.02
CA LEU A 195 22.93 12.55 2.25
C LEU A 195 24.10 13.50 2.02
N VAL A 196 24.29 14.46 2.92
CA VAL A 196 25.50 15.28 3.01
C VAL A 196 26.00 15.26 4.44
N ARG A 197 27.21 14.70 4.65
CA ARG A 197 27.87 14.63 5.98
C ARG A 197 29.38 14.54 5.85
N VAL A 198 30.08 14.75 6.95
CA VAL A 198 31.47 14.32 7.08
C VAL A 198 31.50 12.81 7.10
N SER A 199 32.21 12.20 6.14
CA SER A 199 32.24 10.75 5.97
C SER A 199 33.06 10.06 7.06
N PRO A 200 32.51 9.05 7.77
CA PRO A 200 33.26 8.24 8.71
C PRO A 200 34.25 7.28 8.01
N TYR A 201 34.09 7.05 6.70
CA TYR A 201 34.93 6.18 5.88
C TYR A 201 36.08 6.93 5.20
N ASN A 202 36.14 8.27 5.31
CA ASN A 202 37.18 9.07 4.72
C ASN A 202 38.19 9.50 5.79
N ALA A 203 39.41 8.97 5.73
CA ALA A 203 40.48 9.28 6.69
C ALA A 203 40.83 10.79 6.78
N GLN A 204 40.50 11.59 5.76
CA GLN A 204 40.72 13.04 5.74
C GLN A 204 39.53 13.83 6.31
N GLY A 205 38.46 13.18 6.76
CA GLY A 205 37.28 13.85 7.30
C GLY A 205 36.56 14.77 6.30
N LYS A 206 36.62 14.45 5.01
CA LYS A 206 35.98 15.26 3.97
C LYS A 206 34.46 15.13 4.02
N ARG A 207 33.80 16.25 3.76
CA ARG A 207 32.34 16.30 3.52
C ARG A 207 32.03 15.59 2.22
N MET A 208 31.16 14.58 2.28
CA MET A 208 30.78 13.72 1.15
C MET A 208 29.28 13.86 0.88
N THR A 209 28.93 13.61 -0.38
CA THR A 209 27.53 13.56 -0.80
C THR A 209 27.25 12.15 -1.35
N SER A 210 26.22 11.50 -0.83
CA SER A 210 25.80 10.17 -1.22
C SER A 210 24.33 10.14 -1.57
N PHE A 211 23.95 9.25 -2.45
CA PHE A 211 22.59 9.08 -2.92
C PHE A 211 22.12 7.65 -2.69
N ALA A 212 20.86 7.50 -2.38
CA ALA A 212 20.16 6.23 -2.40
C ALA A 212 18.77 6.44 -2.99
N SER A 213 18.25 5.44 -3.70
CA SER A 213 16.90 5.47 -4.23
C SER A 213 15.96 4.66 -3.36
N VAL A 214 14.78 5.20 -3.12
CA VAL A 214 13.67 4.52 -2.45
C VAL A 214 12.56 4.33 -3.48
N PHE A 215 12.01 3.12 -3.54
CA PHE A 215 10.86 2.78 -4.38
C PHE A 215 9.80 2.15 -3.51
N VAL A 216 8.60 2.70 -3.59
CA VAL A 216 7.43 2.20 -2.88
C VAL A 216 6.40 1.77 -3.92
N THR A 217 5.95 0.53 -3.83
CA THR A 217 4.90 -0.03 -4.69
C THR A 217 3.84 -0.69 -3.82
N PRO A 218 2.57 -0.72 -4.25
CA PRO A 218 1.56 -1.48 -3.52
C PRO A 218 1.92 -2.97 -3.56
N LEU A 219 1.68 -3.67 -2.45
CA LEU A 219 1.75 -5.12 -2.40
C LEU A 219 0.46 -5.66 -3.01
N ILE A 220 0.57 -6.15 -4.25
CA ILE A 220 -0.54 -6.82 -4.93
C ILE A 220 -0.58 -8.25 -4.42
N ASP A 221 -1.75 -8.70 -3.97
CA ASP A 221 -1.95 -10.08 -3.56
C ASP A 221 -1.70 -11.02 -4.76
N ASP A 222 -0.76 -11.95 -4.60
CA ASP A 222 -0.35 -12.90 -5.65
C ASP A 222 -1.40 -13.98 -5.91
N SER A 223 -2.53 -13.99 -5.22
CA SER A 223 -3.61 -14.92 -5.47
C SER A 223 -4.37 -14.55 -6.75
N ILE A 224 -3.86 -15.05 -7.89
CA ILE A 224 -4.58 -14.98 -9.15
C ILE A 224 -5.70 -16.02 -9.11
N GLU A 225 -6.93 -15.58 -8.84
CA GLU A 225 -8.10 -16.44 -8.97
C GLU A 225 -8.61 -16.42 -10.41
N ILE A 226 -8.59 -17.58 -11.04
CA ILE A 226 -9.14 -17.77 -12.37
C ILE A 226 -10.54 -18.36 -12.24
N GLU A 227 -11.56 -17.54 -12.46
CA GLU A 227 -12.93 -17.99 -12.60
C GLU A 227 -13.22 -18.36 -14.05
N ILE A 228 -13.51 -19.64 -14.29
CA ILE A 228 -13.93 -20.13 -15.61
C ILE A 228 -15.44 -20.16 -15.65
N ASN A 229 -16.05 -19.33 -16.51
CA ASN A 229 -17.48 -19.33 -16.69
C ASN A 229 -17.93 -20.56 -17.52
N PRO A 230 -18.70 -21.50 -16.94
CA PRO A 230 -19.12 -22.71 -17.64
C PRO A 230 -19.98 -22.44 -18.88
N ALA A 231 -20.68 -21.30 -18.94
CA ALA A 231 -21.51 -20.94 -20.07
C ALA A 231 -20.73 -20.60 -21.35
N LEU A 232 -19.43 -20.27 -21.21
CA LEU A 232 -18.53 -19.94 -22.32
C LEU A 232 -17.69 -21.15 -22.76
N LEU A 233 -17.93 -22.33 -22.16
CA LEU A 233 -17.26 -23.58 -22.50
C LEU A 233 -18.06 -24.39 -23.49
N SER A 234 -17.44 -24.87 -24.57
CA SER A 234 -17.99 -25.89 -25.46
C SER A 234 -17.03 -27.09 -25.54
N TRP A 235 -17.63 -28.28 -25.69
CA TRP A 235 -16.90 -29.53 -25.66
C TRP A 235 -17.18 -30.34 -26.92
N ASP A 236 -16.10 -30.70 -27.62
CA ASP A 236 -16.15 -31.68 -28.69
C ASP A 236 -15.40 -32.96 -28.28
N THR A 237 -15.92 -34.10 -28.65
CA THR A 237 -15.24 -35.39 -28.46
C THR A 237 -14.79 -35.94 -29.79
N PHE A 238 -13.61 -36.51 -29.84
CA PHE A 238 -13.04 -37.08 -31.05
C PHE A 238 -12.26 -38.38 -30.75
N ARG A 239 -12.01 -39.13 -31.80
CA ARG A 239 -11.22 -40.34 -31.69
C ARG A 239 -9.75 -40.00 -31.66
N SER A 240 -9.05 -40.41 -30.59
CA SER A 240 -7.61 -40.24 -30.51
C SER A 240 -6.92 -41.12 -31.56
N GLY A 241 -6.28 -40.51 -32.56
CA GLY A 241 -5.44 -41.22 -33.52
C GLY A 241 -4.13 -41.71 -32.88
N GLY A 242 -3.78 -42.95 -33.05
CA GLY A 242 -2.51 -43.52 -32.55
C GLY A 242 -2.33 -44.99 -32.96
N ALA A 243 -1.09 -45.47 -32.99
CA ALA A 243 -0.74 -46.87 -33.21
C ALA A 243 -1.22 -47.72 -32.01
N GLY A 244 -2.38 -48.35 -32.09
CA GLY A 244 -2.90 -49.20 -31.01
C GLY A 244 -4.18 -49.93 -31.45
N GLY A 245 -4.37 -51.14 -30.94
CA GLY A 245 -5.31 -52.17 -31.34
C GLY A 245 -6.78 -51.76 -31.55
N GLN A 246 -7.66 -52.72 -31.93
CA GLN A 246 -9.03 -52.53 -32.39
C GLN A 246 -9.95 -51.61 -31.53
N ASN A 247 -9.62 -51.34 -30.26
CA ASN A 247 -10.43 -50.50 -29.37
C ASN A 247 -10.11 -48.99 -29.53
N VAL A 248 -8.92 -48.59 -30.00
CA VAL A 248 -8.53 -47.17 -30.16
C VAL A 248 -9.36 -46.49 -31.24
N ASN A 249 -9.82 -47.26 -32.24
CA ASN A 249 -10.62 -46.72 -33.34
C ASN A 249 -12.15 -46.72 -33.08
N LYS A 250 -12.60 -47.24 -31.92
CA LYS A 250 -14.03 -47.35 -31.59
C LYS A 250 -14.50 -46.41 -30.48
N VAL A 251 -13.58 -45.90 -29.63
CA VAL A 251 -13.93 -45.07 -28.47
C VAL A 251 -13.46 -43.63 -28.69
N GLU A 252 -14.36 -42.69 -28.51
CA GLU A 252 -14.06 -41.25 -28.59
C GLU A 252 -13.57 -40.77 -27.23
N SER A 253 -12.30 -41.04 -26.90
CA SER A 253 -11.69 -40.66 -25.65
C SER A 253 -11.02 -39.28 -25.71
N GLY A 254 -10.69 -38.80 -26.91
CA GLY A 254 -10.13 -37.45 -27.09
C GLY A 254 -11.17 -36.35 -26.81
N VAL A 255 -10.73 -35.29 -26.17
CA VAL A 255 -11.58 -34.17 -25.81
C VAL A 255 -10.97 -32.89 -26.35
N ARG A 256 -11.79 -32.05 -26.96
CA ARG A 256 -11.48 -30.71 -27.37
C ARG A 256 -12.35 -29.76 -26.58
N LEU A 257 -11.71 -28.88 -25.79
CA LEU A 257 -12.31 -27.78 -25.06
C LEU A 257 -12.17 -26.53 -25.90
N ARG A 258 -13.25 -25.78 -26.06
CA ARG A 258 -13.21 -24.43 -26.59
C ARG A 258 -13.78 -23.47 -25.56
N TYR A 259 -13.06 -22.38 -25.31
CA TYR A 259 -13.44 -21.35 -24.35
C TYR A 259 -13.44 -20.00 -25.05
N GLN A 260 -14.58 -19.31 -25.01
CA GLN A 260 -14.69 -17.94 -25.51
C GLN A 260 -14.15 -17.00 -24.47
N TYR A 261 -12.88 -16.63 -24.63
CA TYR A 261 -12.20 -15.72 -23.71
C TYR A 261 -12.38 -14.28 -24.17
N THR A 262 -12.75 -13.41 -23.24
CA THR A 262 -12.71 -11.96 -23.43
C THR A 262 -11.66 -11.43 -22.46
N ASP A 263 -10.63 -10.81 -23.01
CA ASP A 263 -9.58 -10.20 -22.20
C ASP A 263 -10.17 -9.05 -21.38
N PRO A 264 -10.12 -9.09 -20.04
CA PRO A 264 -10.75 -8.07 -19.19
C PRO A 264 -10.10 -6.69 -19.31
N TYR A 265 -8.85 -6.61 -19.81
CA TYR A 265 -8.08 -5.37 -19.91
C TYR A 265 -8.17 -4.70 -21.28
N THR A 266 -8.18 -5.50 -22.33
CA THR A 266 -8.21 -5.01 -23.72
C THR A 266 -9.57 -5.11 -24.38
N GLY A 267 -10.49 -5.93 -23.83
CA GLY A 267 -11.79 -6.24 -24.41
C GLY A 267 -11.73 -7.12 -25.67
N VAL A 268 -10.53 -7.62 -26.03
CA VAL A 268 -10.35 -8.47 -27.21
C VAL A 268 -10.96 -9.84 -26.93
N GLN A 269 -11.77 -10.33 -27.88
CA GLN A 269 -12.37 -11.65 -27.81
C GLN A 269 -11.56 -12.63 -28.64
N GLU A 270 -11.27 -13.78 -28.07
CA GLU A 270 -10.58 -14.88 -28.75
C GLU A 270 -11.13 -16.25 -28.29
N GLU A 271 -10.99 -17.25 -29.16
CA GLU A 271 -11.31 -18.63 -28.81
C GLU A 271 -10.04 -19.38 -28.38
N ILE A 272 -10.00 -19.84 -27.13
CA ILE A 272 -8.95 -20.71 -26.62
C ILE A 272 -9.38 -22.16 -26.86
N MET A 273 -8.57 -22.91 -27.62
CA MET A 273 -8.85 -24.30 -27.94
C MET A 273 -7.77 -25.20 -27.30
N ILE A 274 -8.22 -26.18 -26.52
CA ILE A 274 -7.36 -27.16 -25.83
C ILE A 274 -7.79 -28.57 -26.20
N GLU A 275 -6.87 -29.34 -26.71
CA GLU A 275 -7.08 -30.76 -26.97
C GLU A 275 -6.36 -31.62 -25.93
N ASN A 276 -7.03 -32.65 -25.42
CA ASN A 276 -6.42 -33.60 -24.52
C ASN A 276 -6.78 -35.04 -24.92
N THR A 277 -5.75 -35.86 -25.11
CA THR A 277 -5.83 -37.27 -25.47
C THR A 277 -4.95 -38.16 -24.58
N GLU A 278 -4.52 -37.60 -23.43
CA GLU A 278 -3.52 -38.17 -22.55
C GLU A 278 -3.94 -39.54 -21.99
N THR A 279 -5.22 -39.69 -21.72
CA THR A 279 -5.76 -40.93 -21.12
C THR A 279 -6.82 -41.56 -22.02
N ARG A 280 -7.16 -42.85 -21.75
CA ARG A 280 -8.27 -43.54 -22.40
C ARG A 280 -9.64 -43.22 -21.77
N ASP A 281 -9.63 -42.45 -20.70
CA ASP A 281 -10.81 -42.07 -19.93
C ASP A 281 -11.24 -40.66 -20.31
N GLN A 282 -12.38 -40.51 -20.96
CA GLN A 282 -12.91 -39.22 -21.42
C GLN A 282 -13.17 -38.22 -20.27
N PRO A 283 -13.79 -38.60 -19.12
CA PRO A 283 -13.93 -37.71 -17.96
C PRO A 283 -12.60 -37.13 -17.48
N LYS A 284 -11.57 -37.99 -17.40
CA LYS A 284 -10.23 -37.56 -16.96
C LYS A 284 -9.56 -36.61 -17.96
N ASN A 285 -9.76 -36.81 -19.26
CA ASN A 285 -9.28 -35.92 -20.29
C ASN A 285 -10.01 -34.55 -20.22
N LYS A 286 -11.29 -34.51 -19.84
CA LYS A 286 -12.02 -33.27 -19.59
C LYS A 286 -11.45 -32.49 -18.40
N GLU A 287 -11.17 -33.17 -17.31
CA GLU A 287 -10.54 -32.58 -16.12
C GLU A 287 -9.15 -32.00 -16.44
N ASN A 288 -8.33 -32.77 -17.16
CA ASN A 288 -7.01 -32.32 -17.61
C ASN A 288 -7.10 -31.10 -18.53
N ALA A 289 -8.07 -31.07 -19.46
CA ALA A 289 -8.28 -29.91 -20.34
C ALA A 289 -8.68 -28.65 -19.56
N LEU A 290 -9.54 -28.77 -18.54
CA LEU A 290 -9.86 -27.65 -17.63
C LEU A 290 -8.66 -27.16 -16.84
N ARG A 291 -7.81 -28.06 -16.37
CA ARG A 291 -6.58 -27.72 -15.68
C ARG A 291 -5.62 -26.94 -16.59
N LEU A 292 -5.49 -27.37 -17.84
CA LEU A 292 -4.66 -26.67 -18.84
C LEU A 292 -5.24 -25.29 -19.17
N LEU A 293 -6.57 -25.14 -19.27
CA LEU A 293 -7.21 -23.85 -19.47
C LEU A 293 -6.91 -22.91 -18.31
N ARG A 294 -7.05 -23.36 -17.06
CA ARG A 294 -6.69 -22.55 -15.89
C ARG A 294 -5.25 -22.10 -15.92
N SER A 295 -4.32 -22.99 -16.28
CA SER A 295 -2.90 -22.66 -16.39
C SER A 295 -2.65 -21.59 -17.44
N GLN A 296 -3.27 -21.69 -18.64
CA GLN A 296 -3.11 -20.68 -19.69
C GLN A 296 -3.68 -19.31 -19.30
N LEU A 297 -4.83 -19.28 -18.63
CA LEU A 297 -5.44 -18.03 -18.14
C LEU A 297 -4.59 -17.42 -17.03
N TYR A 298 -4.06 -18.26 -16.13
CA TYR A 298 -3.12 -17.83 -15.07
C TYR A 298 -1.86 -17.17 -15.65
N ASP A 299 -1.24 -17.80 -16.65
CA ASP A 299 -0.04 -17.27 -17.30
C ASP A 299 -0.30 -15.92 -17.96
N ARG A 300 -1.48 -15.71 -18.57
CA ARG A 300 -1.88 -14.44 -19.17
C ARG A 300 -2.06 -13.34 -18.13
N GLU A 301 -2.74 -13.65 -17.06
CA GLU A 301 -2.94 -12.71 -15.94
C GLU A 301 -1.61 -12.34 -15.31
N LEU A 302 -0.71 -13.32 -15.13
CA LEU A 302 0.64 -13.09 -14.62
C LEU A 302 1.46 -12.18 -15.54
N GLN A 303 1.40 -12.40 -16.86
CA GLN A 303 2.07 -11.55 -17.85
C GLN A 303 1.55 -10.11 -17.79
N HIS A 304 0.23 -9.93 -17.71
CA HIS A 304 -0.38 -8.61 -17.61
C HIS A 304 0.09 -7.87 -16.35
N ARG A 305 0.10 -8.54 -15.20
CA ARG A 305 0.62 -7.97 -13.94
C ARG A 305 2.11 -7.61 -14.04
N MET A 306 2.92 -8.47 -14.68
CA MET A 306 4.33 -8.16 -14.93
C MET A 306 4.52 -6.94 -15.84
N GLU A 307 3.68 -6.77 -16.87
CA GLU A 307 3.71 -5.60 -17.75
C GLU A 307 3.30 -4.32 -17.02
N GLU A 308 2.30 -4.37 -16.15
CA GLU A 308 1.94 -3.24 -15.30
C GLU A 308 3.06 -2.87 -14.33
N GLN A 309 3.65 -3.87 -13.66
CA GLN A 309 4.82 -3.64 -12.82
C GLN A 309 5.99 -3.06 -13.63
N ALA A 310 6.24 -3.56 -14.84
CA ALA A 310 7.27 -3.03 -15.71
C ALA A 310 7.01 -1.58 -16.14
N LYS A 311 5.75 -1.18 -16.38
CA LYS A 311 5.37 0.21 -16.64
C LYS A 311 5.63 1.12 -15.43
N VAL A 312 5.28 0.66 -14.23
CA VAL A 312 5.59 1.34 -12.96
C VAL A 312 7.11 1.43 -12.76
N GLU A 313 7.85 0.36 -13.10
CA GLU A 313 9.32 0.36 -13.04
C GLU A 313 9.99 1.25 -14.10
N ALA A 314 9.45 1.33 -15.30
CA ALA A 314 9.96 2.22 -16.36
C ALA A 314 9.80 3.72 -15.98
N GLY A 315 8.82 4.06 -15.16
CA GLY A 315 8.65 5.41 -14.59
C GLY A 315 9.69 5.77 -13.52
N LYS A 316 10.55 4.83 -13.10
CA LYS A 316 11.60 5.07 -12.11
C LYS A 316 12.65 6.03 -12.68
N LYS A 317 12.71 7.24 -12.11
CA LYS A 317 13.76 8.21 -12.48
C LYS A 317 15.12 7.63 -12.14
N LYS A 318 16.09 7.79 -13.05
CA LYS A 318 17.49 7.42 -12.80
C LYS A 318 18.01 8.10 -11.54
N ILE A 319 18.93 7.43 -10.81
CA ILE A 319 19.61 7.99 -9.63
C ILE A 319 20.60 9.06 -10.10
N GLU A 320 20.09 10.24 -10.43
CA GLU A 320 20.87 11.38 -10.93
C GLU A 320 20.65 12.61 -10.04
N TRP A 321 21.58 13.59 -10.13
CA TRP A 321 21.54 14.81 -9.34
C TRP A 321 20.24 15.63 -9.45
N GLY A 322 19.52 15.53 -10.57
CA GLY A 322 18.29 16.26 -10.84
C GLY A 322 17.00 15.62 -10.29
N SER A 323 17.04 14.38 -9.80
CA SER A 323 15.86 13.62 -9.37
C SER A 323 15.72 13.46 -7.86
N GLN A 324 16.49 14.23 -7.06
CA GLN A 324 16.42 14.16 -5.60
C GLN A 324 15.11 14.75 -5.08
N ILE A 325 14.44 13.99 -4.20
CA ILE A 325 13.23 14.46 -3.53
C ILE A 325 13.54 15.09 -2.17
N ARG A 326 14.53 14.58 -1.45
CA ARG A 326 14.89 15.05 -0.11
C ARG A 326 16.37 15.06 0.13
N SER A 327 16.87 16.10 0.81
CA SER A 327 18.25 16.25 1.24
C SER A 327 18.38 16.21 2.74
N TYR A 328 19.32 15.43 3.24
CA TYR A 328 19.66 15.24 4.63
C TYR A 328 21.08 15.80 4.85
N VAL A 329 21.18 16.97 5.46
CA VAL A 329 22.44 17.67 5.70
C VAL A 329 22.74 17.64 7.19
N PHE A 330 23.63 16.72 7.60
CA PHE A 330 23.88 16.46 9.02
C PHE A 330 24.65 17.58 9.69
N ASP A 331 25.62 18.14 8.98
CA ASP A 331 26.48 19.23 9.52
C ASP A 331 25.66 20.50 9.79
N ASP A 332 24.71 20.83 8.90
CA ASP A 332 23.83 22.00 9.01
C ASP A 332 22.55 21.69 9.82
N ARG A 333 22.43 20.49 10.38
CA ARG A 333 21.22 20.00 11.07
C ARG A 333 19.95 20.33 10.31
N ARG A 334 19.86 19.89 9.05
CA ARG A 334 18.70 20.18 8.21
C ARG A 334 18.31 19.00 7.35
N VAL A 335 17.02 18.66 7.38
CA VAL A 335 16.38 17.77 6.40
C VAL A 335 15.35 18.60 5.64
N LYS A 336 15.42 18.61 4.31
CA LYS A 336 14.51 19.37 3.44
C LYS A 336 13.98 18.52 2.30
N ASP A 337 12.67 18.50 2.13
CA ASP A 337 12.00 17.99 0.91
C ASP A 337 11.94 19.10 -0.14
N HIS A 338 12.39 18.81 -1.36
CA HIS A 338 12.47 19.78 -2.45
C HIS A 338 11.14 20.00 -3.17
N ARG A 339 10.19 19.09 -3.02
CA ARG A 339 8.87 19.17 -3.67
C ARG A 339 7.93 20.08 -2.90
N THR A 340 7.88 19.90 -1.58
CA THR A 340 6.98 20.63 -0.69
C THR A 340 7.62 21.81 0.01
N ASN A 341 8.96 21.94 -0.06
CA ASN A 341 9.77 22.86 0.74
C ASN A 341 9.68 22.66 2.27
N TYR A 342 9.01 21.62 2.73
CA TYR A 342 9.02 21.29 4.16
C TYR A 342 10.42 20.95 4.63
N GLN A 343 10.80 21.48 5.79
CA GLN A 343 12.12 21.26 6.37
C GLN A 343 12.06 21.20 7.90
N THR A 344 13.01 20.45 8.48
CA THR A 344 13.18 20.35 9.93
C THR A 344 14.65 20.37 10.31
N SER A 345 14.96 20.86 11.51
CA SER A 345 16.30 20.79 12.10
C SER A 345 16.52 19.54 12.95
N ASP A 346 15.46 18.75 13.24
CA ASP A 346 15.55 17.50 14.01
C ASP A 346 15.99 16.32 13.12
N VAL A 347 17.25 16.35 12.68
CA VAL A 347 17.83 15.29 11.85
C VAL A 347 17.81 13.95 12.59
N GLY A 348 18.09 13.97 13.90
CA GLY A 348 18.08 12.76 14.74
C GLY A 348 16.70 12.10 14.78
N GLY A 349 15.66 12.90 15.06
CA GLY A 349 14.28 12.41 15.07
C GLY A 349 13.84 11.84 13.72
N VAL A 350 14.21 12.51 12.60
CA VAL A 350 13.94 11.99 11.26
C VAL A 350 14.61 10.64 11.04
N MET A 351 15.89 10.49 11.40
CA MET A 351 16.60 9.20 11.28
C MET A 351 16.08 8.12 12.25
N ASP A 352 15.36 8.53 13.30
CA ASP A 352 14.64 7.65 14.21
C ASP A 352 13.17 7.40 13.81
N GLY A 353 12.79 7.77 12.57
CA GLY A 353 11.50 7.44 11.97
C GLY A 353 10.44 8.55 12.05
N LYS A 354 10.74 9.75 12.59
CA LYS A 354 9.78 10.87 12.61
C LYS A 354 9.67 11.55 11.24
N ILE A 355 9.07 10.87 10.27
CA ILE A 355 8.93 11.38 8.89
C ILE A 355 7.51 11.87 8.57
N ASP A 356 6.57 11.82 9.53
CA ASP A 356 5.16 12.14 9.31
C ASP A 356 4.95 13.56 8.79
N GLY A 357 5.78 14.54 9.20
CA GLY A 357 5.73 15.91 8.70
C GLY A 357 6.00 16.00 7.19
N PHE A 358 6.91 15.18 6.66
CA PHE A 358 7.19 15.10 5.22
C PHE A 358 6.05 14.42 4.47
N ILE A 359 5.52 13.32 5.02
CA ILE A 359 4.38 12.58 4.47
C ILE A 359 3.16 13.51 4.38
N LYS A 360 2.82 14.18 5.48
CA LYS A 360 1.70 15.14 5.55
C LYS A 360 1.86 16.25 4.51
N SER A 361 3.03 16.89 4.46
CA SER A 361 3.29 17.97 3.52
C SER A 361 3.18 17.52 2.06
N PHE A 362 3.61 16.30 1.73
CA PHE A 362 3.49 15.74 0.39
C PHE A 362 2.03 15.45 0.02
N LEU A 363 1.26 14.84 0.91
CA LEU A 363 -0.15 14.54 0.66
C LEU A 363 -0.99 15.80 0.50
N MET A 364 -0.70 16.84 1.29
CA MET A 364 -1.35 18.16 1.17
C MET A 364 -1.04 18.85 -0.17
N SER A 365 0.20 18.76 -0.67
CA SER A 365 0.54 19.37 -1.96
C SER A 365 -0.14 18.68 -3.13
N ASN A 366 -0.32 17.36 -3.09
CA ASN A 366 -0.99 16.61 -4.16
C ASN A 366 -2.51 16.85 -4.18
N SER A 367 -3.15 17.02 -3.03
CA SER A 367 -4.59 17.31 -2.97
C SER A 367 -4.96 18.67 -3.56
N SER A 368 -4.02 19.63 -3.57
CA SER A 368 -4.23 20.97 -4.16
C SER A 368 -4.00 21.03 -5.68
N GLU A 369 -3.44 19.99 -6.29
CA GLU A 369 -3.26 19.89 -7.76
C GLU A 369 -4.44 19.16 -8.45
N GLU A 370 -5.28 18.47 -7.68
CA GLU A 370 -6.46 17.73 -8.19
C GLU A 370 -7.79 18.55 -8.08
N GLU A 371 -7.79 19.71 -7.44
CA GLU A 371 -8.90 20.69 -7.44
C GLU A 371 -8.70 21.76 -8.55
#